data_16f0a99fa9a2e804e93a4c774158494c
#
_entry.id   16f0a99fa9a2e804e93a4c774158494c
#
_cell.length_a   1.000
_cell.length_b   1.000
_cell.length_c   1.000
_cell.angle_alpha   90.00
_cell.angle_beta   90.00
_cell.angle_gamma   90.00
#
_symmetry.space_group_name_H-M   'P 1'
#
loop_
_entity.id
_entity.type
_entity.pdbx_description
1 polymer ?
#
loop_
_entity_poly.entity_id
_entity_poly.type
_entity_poly.pdbx_seq_one_letter_code
_entity_poly.pdbx_strand_id
1 'polypeptide(L)'
;NFEISFYLSILMTKTLRLFTMKRLIPFVALFCFYFGTTQTQSFDINWDGSTTLSTGNSSIELPSFDSKNYNFSLKKGLTFSAQWNLSGRLDERSAALESVESIEIPKTDLKQLPVSSIPNTPSLKVENAVYRDHSKGHVEISPIYYENGILKKIIRFTISYQMNAQNRRASSSVASLSSSNLKSGDWYRFAIDTTGVHKLNRNFLNSLGINTGAINPKNIKIYGHGGKSLPLLNSETVSNDLIQNTIQVIGEEDGVFNDNDYILMYAIGPKKYNYDNNSHINPYSDQSYYYVNISLGNGSRMSTASEPSDNADVIYNSFHNYKFIESDTYNIAKMGRRWFGHRFYVENVRTFSFDFPNLIASSPVAMRVYTAAASESDTSMQLNVNGSNVSNFTYLPIDKDILARADFFSGPVSSSSETINVELSYNNNGNPSATAYLDYISIEAECALTSLGTQFEFKHNGTSTQFGIGQFDISNAATISQVWDISNPYQIQFYSNTDAESEFSFKTSLGTLKTYQAVGSDF
;
A
#
# COMPACT_ATOMS: atom_id res chain seq x y z
N ASN A 1 -8.93 -9.51 77.69
CA ASN A 1 -8.33 -8.80 76.53
C ASN A 1 -7.40 -9.66 75.65
N PHE A 2 -7.01 -10.85 76.11
CA PHE A 2 -6.12 -11.76 75.35
C PHE A 2 -6.88 -12.80 74.54
N GLU A 3 -8.07 -13.20 74.99
CA GLU A 3 -8.91 -14.22 74.29
C GLU A 3 -9.63 -13.64 73.05
N ILE A 4 -9.99 -12.39 73.02
CA ILE A 4 -10.70 -11.76 71.86
C ILE A 4 -9.73 -11.60 70.69
N SER A 5 -8.46 -11.32 70.95
CA SER A 5 -7.42 -11.20 69.92
C SER A 5 -7.11 -12.51 69.19
N PHE A 6 -7.21 -13.65 69.88
CA PHE A 6 -6.91 -14.96 69.35
C PHE A 6 -8.06 -15.46 68.43
N TYR A 7 -9.32 -15.18 68.76
CA TYR A 7 -10.47 -15.53 67.97
C TYR A 7 -10.57 -14.70 66.67
N LEU A 8 -10.21 -13.42 66.72
CA LEU A 8 -10.19 -12.57 65.50
C LEU A 8 -9.07 -13.00 64.53
N SER A 9 -7.94 -13.43 65.03
CA SER A 9 -6.83 -13.92 64.19
C SER A 9 -7.18 -15.23 63.49
N ILE A 10 -7.89 -16.15 64.14
CA ILE A 10 -8.34 -17.43 63.56
C ILE A 10 -9.49 -17.22 62.56
N LEU A 11 -10.36 -16.23 62.79
CA LEU A 11 -11.44 -15.90 61.84
C LEU A 11 -10.93 -15.21 60.58
N MET A 12 -9.91 -14.31 60.73
CA MET A 12 -9.29 -13.66 59.55
C MET A 12 -8.47 -14.64 58.72
N THR A 13 -7.77 -15.60 59.33
CA THR A 13 -7.02 -16.57 58.55
C THR A 13 -7.92 -17.61 57.84
N LYS A 14 -9.08 -17.95 58.40
CA LYS A 14 -10.05 -18.84 57.72
C LYS A 14 -10.79 -18.10 56.58
N THR A 15 -11.17 -16.85 56.75
CA THR A 15 -11.79 -16.08 55.68
C THR A 15 -10.83 -15.72 54.56
N LEU A 16 -9.54 -15.46 54.87
CA LEU A 16 -8.52 -15.17 53.83
C LEU A 16 -8.18 -16.44 53.04
N ARG A 17 -8.17 -17.64 53.66
CA ARG A 17 -7.97 -18.89 52.90
C ARG A 17 -9.16 -19.28 52.02
N LEU A 18 -10.37 -18.98 52.42
CA LEU A 18 -11.57 -19.24 51.61
C LEU A 18 -11.71 -18.24 50.44
N PHE A 19 -11.22 -16.98 50.61
CA PHE A 19 -11.26 -15.97 49.58
C PHE A 19 -10.17 -16.16 48.50
N THR A 20 -8.99 -16.66 48.91
CA THR A 20 -7.92 -16.97 47.94
C THR A 20 -8.19 -18.25 47.15
N MET A 21 -8.81 -19.27 47.75
CA MET A 21 -9.18 -20.50 46.99
C MET A 21 -10.35 -20.31 46.03
N LYS A 22 -11.35 -19.46 46.36
CA LYS A 22 -12.48 -19.20 45.44
C LYS A 22 -12.11 -18.29 44.27
N ARG A 23 -11.03 -17.52 44.31
CA ARG A 23 -10.55 -16.69 43.19
C ARG A 23 -9.47 -17.37 42.35
N LEU A 24 -8.79 -18.37 42.84
CA LEU A 24 -7.78 -19.11 42.06
C LEU A 24 -8.42 -20.12 41.09
N ILE A 25 -9.56 -20.70 41.44
CA ILE A 25 -10.24 -21.69 40.57
C ILE A 25 -10.72 -21.09 39.24
N PRO A 26 -11.34 -19.88 39.17
CA PRO A 26 -11.69 -19.30 37.87
C PRO A 26 -10.48 -18.78 37.09
N PHE A 27 -9.33 -18.43 37.77
CA PHE A 27 -8.15 -17.97 37.06
C PHE A 27 -7.35 -19.13 36.45
N VAL A 28 -7.28 -20.29 37.12
CA VAL A 28 -6.70 -21.51 36.56
C VAL A 28 -7.59 -22.10 35.49
N ALA A 29 -8.90 -22.04 35.63
CA ALA A 29 -9.83 -22.47 34.58
C ALA A 29 -9.82 -21.53 33.35
N LEU A 30 -9.54 -20.22 33.51
CA LEU A 30 -9.39 -19.29 32.40
C LEU A 30 -8.06 -19.47 31.64
N PHE A 31 -7.02 -19.97 32.32
CA PHE A 31 -5.71 -20.24 31.69
C PHE A 31 -5.69 -21.59 30.94
N CYS A 32 -6.57 -22.51 31.26
CA CYS A 32 -6.68 -23.80 30.56
C CYS A 32 -7.47 -23.75 29.25
N PHE A 33 -8.12 -22.64 28.90
CA PHE A 33 -8.91 -22.53 27.67
C PHE A 33 -8.17 -21.86 26.49
N TYR A 34 -6.87 -21.51 26.63
CA TYR A 34 -6.11 -20.86 25.58
C TYR A 34 -5.00 -21.73 24.95
N PHE A 35 -5.06 -23.04 25.12
CA PHE A 35 -4.22 -23.93 24.30
C PHE A 35 -4.96 -24.21 22.99
N GLY A 36 -4.71 -23.37 21.98
CA GLY A 36 -5.02 -23.75 20.60
C GLY A 36 -4.37 -25.12 20.34
N THR A 37 -5.11 -26.09 19.83
CA THR A 37 -4.58 -27.40 19.50
C THR A 37 -3.54 -27.23 18.39
N THR A 38 -2.26 -27.40 18.76
CA THR A 38 -1.17 -27.47 17.78
C THR A 38 -1.40 -28.70 16.91
N GLN A 39 -1.40 -28.50 15.61
CA GLN A 39 -1.48 -29.56 14.60
C GLN A 39 -0.10 -29.77 13.98
N THR A 40 0.15 -30.98 13.51
CA THR A 40 1.39 -31.32 12.84
C THR A 40 1.13 -31.91 11.47
N GLN A 41 2.05 -31.69 10.55
CA GLN A 41 2.03 -32.24 9.21
C GLN A 41 3.44 -32.67 8.81
N SER A 42 3.59 -33.94 8.41
CA SER A 42 4.88 -34.49 7.99
C SER A 42 4.95 -34.63 6.46
N PHE A 43 6.15 -34.50 5.94
CA PHE A 43 6.47 -34.63 4.52
C PHE A 43 7.75 -35.45 4.33
N ASP A 44 7.74 -36.34 3.36
CA ASP A 44 8.91 -37.11 2.91
C ASP A 44 9.48 -36.48 1.64
N ILE A 45 10.80 -36.42 1.53
CA ILE A 45 11.51 -35.99 0.33
C ILE A 45 12.25 -37.18 -0.25
N ASN A 46 11.72 -37.73 -1.35
CA ASN A 46 12.30 -38.88 -2.02
C ASN A 46 13.28 -38.44 -3.10
N TRP A 47 14.57 -38.51 -2.75
CA TRP A 47 15.66 -38.12 -3.66
C TRP A 47 15.87 -39.21 -4.73
N ASP A 48 15.88 -38.80 -6.01
CA ASP A 48 15.98 -39.68 -7.20
C ASP A 48 17.24 -39.41 -8.05
N GLY A 49 18.24 -38.76 -7.46
CA GLY A 49 19.54 -38.52 -8.11
C GLY A 49 19.73 -37.09 -8.59
N SER A 50 19.78 -36.89 -9.90
CA SER A 50 19.93 -35.54 -10.50
C SER A 50 19.04 -35.36 -11.72
N THR A 51 18.68 -34.13 -12.01
CA THR A 51 17.92 -33.75 -13.22
C THR A 51 18.65 -32.63 -13.95
N THR A 52 18.52 -32.59 -15.25
CA THR A 52 19.06 -31.57 -16.11
C THR A 52 17.95 -30.58 -16.50
N LEU A 53 18.08 -29.34 -16.06
CA LEU A 53 17.20 -28.26 -16.46
C LEU A 53 17.83 -27.50 -17.62
N SER A 54 17.12 -27.41 -18.75
CA SER A 54 17.55 -26.62 -19.91
C SER A 54 17.05 -25.19 -19.77
N THR A 55 17.97 -24.22 -19.78
CA THR A 55 17.69 -22.80 -19.77
C THR A 55 18.25 -22.17 -21.04
N GLY A 56 17.42 -22.12 -22.09
CA GLY A 56 17.88 -21.63 -23.41
C GLY A 56 19.04 -22.46 -23.96
N ASN A 57 20.19 -21.84 -24.24
CA ASN A 57 21.40 -22.48 -24.78
C ASN A 57 22.29 -23.16 -23.73
N SER A 58 21.93 -23.16 -22.47
CA SER A 58 22.66 -23.81 -21.38
C SER A 58 21.83 -24.83 -20.66
N SER A 59 22.46 -25.88 -20.16
CA SER A 59 21.84 -26.86 -19.29
C SER A 59 22.55 -26.88 -17.94
N ILE A 60 21.78 -26.99 -16.88
CA ILE A 60 22.28 -27.05 -15.50
C ILE A 60 21.86 -28.39 -14.89
N GLU A 61 22.79 -29.17 -14.38
CA GLU A 61 22.51 -30.41 -13.65
C GLU A 61 22.31 -30.08 -12.17
N LEU A 62 21.20 -30.50 -11.59
CA LEU A 62 20.83 -30.21 -10.20
C LEU A 62 20.44 -31.50 -9.48
N PRO A 63 20.63 -31.58 -8.14
CA PRO A 63 20.04 -32.66 -7.33
C PRO A 63 18.52 -32.70 -7.55
N SER A 64 17.95 -33.89 -7.60
CA SER A 64 16.53 -34.09 -7.93
C SER A 64 15.82 -34.95 -6.88
N PHE A 65 14.55 -34.66 -6.71
CA PHE A 65 13.58 -35.42 -5.91
C PHE A 65 12.21 -35.33 -6.60
N ASP A 66 11.20 -35.99 -6.06
CA ASP A 66 9.84 -36.07 -6.59
C ASP A 66 9.41 -34.79 -7.36
N SER A 67 9.20 -34.91 -8.65
CA SER A 67 8.93 -33.81 -9.60
C SER A 67 7.71 -32.96 -9.25
N LYS A 68 6.73 -33.51 -8.51
CA LYS A 68 5.53 -32.79 -8.06
C LYS A 68 5.83 -31.74 -6.98
N ASN A 69 6.91 -31.96 -6.24
CA ASN A 69 7.29 -31.14 -5.10
C ASN A 69 8.56 -30.32 -5.39
N TYR A 70 9.15 -30.53 -6.57
CA TYR A 70 10.41 -29.95 -6.99
C TYR A 70 10.21 -28.52 -7.55
N ASN A 71 10.97 -27.58 -7.03
CA ASN A 71 11.02 -26.23 -7.56
C ASN A 71 12.45 -25.69 -7.49
N PHE A 72 12.90 -25.03 -8.55
CA PHE A 72 14.20 -24.39 -8.62
C PHE A 72 14.09 -22.98 -9.20
N SER A 73 14.78 -22.03 -8.57
CA SER A 73 14.99 -20.71 -9.14
C SER A 73 16.41 -20.23 -8.83
N LEU A 74 17.01 -19.43 -9.71
CA LEU A 74 18.34 -18.87 -9.51
C LEU A 74 18.44 -18.00 -8.25
N LYS A 75 17.35 -17.37 -7.84
CA LYS A 75 17.30 -16.50 -6.66
C LYS A 75 17.14 -17.26 -5.34
N LYS A 76 16.25 -18.27 -5.31
CA LYS A 76 15.92 -19.01 -4.08
C LYS A 76 16.69 -20.34 -3.95
N GLY A 77 17.34 -20.80 -5.03
CA GLY A 77 17.92 -22.12 -5.09
C GLY A 77 16.86 -23.22 -5.24
N LEU A 78 17.20 -24.39 -4.74
CA LEU A 78 16.33 -25.56 -4.74
C LEU A 78 15.32 -25.47 -3.59
N THR A 79 14.04 -25.72 -3.86
CA THR A 79 12.96 -25.74 -2.88
C THR A 79 12.05 -26.94 -3.05
N PHE A 80 11.66 -27.55 -1.90
CA PHE A 80 10.56 -28.50 -1.84
C PHE A 80 9.27 -27.72 -1.57
N SER A 81 8.20 -28.04 -2.29
CA SER A 81 6.90 -27.39 -2.19
C SER A 81 5.78 -28.42 -2.15
N ALA A 82 4.89 -28.33 -1.16
CA ALA A 82 3.78 -29.27 -1.03
C ALA A 82 2.51 -28.58 -0.50
N GLN A 83 1.36 -29.22 -0.72
CA GLN A 83 0.07 -28.76 -0.22
C GLN A 83 -0.63 -29.87 0.55
N TRP A 84 -1.38 -29.48 1.60
CA TRP A 84 -2.25 -30.40 2.34
C TRP A 84 -3.60 -29.75 2.65
N ASN A 85 -4.61 -30.57 2.89
CA ASN A 85 -5.93 -30.07 3.21
C ASN A 85 -6.01 -29.57 4.67
N LEU A 86 -6.66 -28.46 4.87
CA LEU A 86 -6.94 -27.87 6.18
C LEU A 86 -8.44 -27.87 6.45
N SER A 87 -8.82 -28.05 7.72
CA SER A 87 -10.20 -27.89 8.17
C SER A 87 -10.63 -26.42 8.31
N GLY A 88 -9.71 -25.48 8.19
CA GLY A 88 -9.88 -24.04 8.28
C GLY A 88 -8.60 -23.32 7.86
N ARG A 89 -8.38 -22.08 8.29
CA ARG A 89 -7.12 -21.39 8.07
C ARG A 89 -6.14 -21.66 9.22
N LEU A 90 -4.89 -21.89 8.90
CA LEU A 90 -3.81 -21.91 9.88
C LEU A 90 -3.32 -20.49 10.21
N ASP A 91 -2.77 -20.28 11.38
CA ASP A 91 -2.00 -19.08 11.69
C ASP A 91 -0.58 -19.25 11.15
N GLU A 92 -0.27 -18.55 10.05
CA GLU A 92 1.01 -18.63 9.34
C GLU A 92 2.20 -18.27 10.25
N ARG A 93 1.99 -17.43 11.26
CA ARG A 93 3.02 -17.01 12.22
C ARG A 93 3.31 -18.08 13.28
N SER A 94 2.39 -19.00 13.47
CA SER A 94 2.55 -20.12 14.41
C SER A 94 3.30 -21.29 13.80
N ALA A 95 3.49 -21.29 12.48
CA ALA A 95 4.12 -22.38 11.76
C ALA A 95 5.61 -22.46 12.10
N ALA A 96 6.05 -23.63 12.56
CA ALA A 96 7.42 -23.89 12.92
C ALA A 96 7.86 -25.29 12.47
N LEU A 97 9.16 -25.45 12.27
CA LEU A 97 9.77 -26.73 11.99
C LEU A 97 9.91 -27.49 13.30
N GLU A 98 9.17 -28.59 13.46
CA GLU A 98 9.16 -29.40 14.68
C GLU A 98 10.27 -30.44 14.70
N SER A 99 10.49 -31.10 13.55
CA SER A 99 11.56 -32.09 13.41
C SER A 99 12.08 -32.14 11.97
N VAL A 100 13.36 -32.46 11.82
CA VAL A 100 14.03 -32.67 10.55
C VAL A 100 14.88 -33.92 10.62
N GLU A 101 14.61 -34.88 9.74
CA GLU A 101 15.48 -36.01 9.48
C GLU A 101 16.32 -35.70 8.25
N SER A 102 17.62 -35.70 8.39
CA SER A 102 18.54 -35.36 7.29
C SER A 102 19.74 -36.32 7.26
N ILE A 103 20.36 -36.40 6.09
CA ILE A 103 21.61 -37.14 5.92
C ILE A 103 22.69 -36.21 5.35
N GLU A 104 23.94 -36.49 5.77
CA GLU A 104 25.10 -35.78 5.25
C GLU A 104 25.33 -36.15 3.78
N ILE A 105 25.72 -35.16 2.98
CA ILE A 105 26.07 -35.36 1.57
C ILE A 105 27.39 -34.68 1.24
N PRO A 106 28.19 -35.28 0.33
CA PRO A 106 29.39 -34.64 -0.18
C PRO A 106 29.03 -33.47 -1.10
N LYS A 107 29.92 -32.49 -1.25
CA LYS A 107 29.70 -31.35 -2.16
C LYS A 107 29.51 -31.76 -3.63
N THR A 108 29.99 -32.92 -4.03
CA THR A 108 29.79 -33.47 -5.38
C THR A 108 28.33 -33.74 -5.70
N ASP A 109 27.50 -34.01 -4.68
CA ASP A 109 26.07 -34.26 -4.83
C ASP A 109 25.27 -33.02 -5.12
N LEU A 110 25.84 -31.81 -4.88
CA LEU A 110 25.21 -30.54 -5.26
C LEU A 110 25.14 -30.34 -6.77
N LYS A 111 25.94 -31.08 -7.52
CA LYS A 111 26.08 -30.88 -8.97
C LYS A 111 26.41 -29.41 -9.27
N GLN A 112 25.56 -28.71 -10.02
CA GLN A 112 25.73 -27.28 -10.35
C GLN A 112 24.83 -26.36 -9.50
N LEU A 113 24.27 -26.83 -8.38
CA LEU A 113 23.50 -25.99 -7.48
C LEU A 113 24.41 -24.91 -6.88
N PRO A 114 24.09 -23.61 -7.01
CA PRO A 114 24.90 -22.53 -6.46
C PRO A 114 25.02 -22.63 -4.95
N VAL A 115 26.22 -22.71 -4.42
CA VAL A 115 26.49 -22.79 -2.97
C VAL A 115 25.91 -21.59 -2.22
N SER A 116 25.92 -20.41 -2.88
CA SER A 116 25.33 -19.19 -2.33
C SER A 116 23.81 -19.25 -2.10
N SER A 117 23.11 -20.19 -2.74
CA SER A 117 21.67 -20.40 -2.56
C SER A 117 21.32 -21.36 -1.42
N ILE A 118 22.33 -21.95 -0.75
CA ILE A 118 22.13 -22.94 0.30
C ILE A 118 22.17 -22.22 1.66
N PRO A 119 21.08 -22.26 2.45
CA PRO A 119 21.04 -21.58 3.75
C PRO A 119 21.79 -22.37 4.84
N ASN A 120 22.12 -21.71 5.94
CA ASN A 120 22.73 -22.33 7.14
C ASN A 120 21.72 -23.06 8.03
N THR A 121 20.43 -22.89 7.78
CA THR A 121 19.34 -23.62 8.43
C THR A 121 18.22 -23.81 7.39
N PRO A 122 17.38 -24.86 7.50
CA PRO A 122 16.25 -25.01 6.58
C PRO A 122 15.37 -23.76 6.57
N SER A 123 15.21 -23.14 5.40
CA SER A 123 14.32 -21.97 5.23
C SER A 123 12.89 -22.46 5.03
N LEU A 124 12.07 -22.35 6.06
CA LEU A 124 10.67 -22.76 6.05
C LEU A 124 9.75 -21.57 5.76
N LYS A 125 8.80 -21.76 4.86
CA LYS A 125 7.67 -20.86 4.62
C LYS A 125 6.38 -21.66 4.59
N VAL A 126 5.36 -21.21 5.32
CA VAL A 126 4.04 -21.85 5.35
C VAL A 126 2.99 -20.78 5.10
N GLU A 127 2.08 -21.03 4.17
CA GLU A 127 1.04 -20.11 3.75
C GLU A 127 -0.32 -20.81 3.63
N ASN A 128 -1.40 -20.03 3.75
CA ASN A 128 -2.74 -20.51 3.43
C ASN A 128 -3.00 -20.38 1.93
N ALA A 129 -3.47 -21.45 1.30
CA ALA A 129 -4.02 -21.43 -0.04
C ALA A 129 -5.53 -21.71 0.05
N VAL A 130 -6.34 -20.78 -0.44
CA VAL A 130 -7.80 -20.93 -0.44
C VAL A 130 -8.28 -21.07 -1.87
N TYR A 131 -8.94 -22.18 -2.16
CA TYR A 131 -9.54 -22.44 -3.46
C TYR A 131 -11.03 -22.75 -3.28
N ARG A 132 -11.89 -21.84 -3.70
CA ARG A 132 -13.35 -21.91 -3.49
C ARG A 132 -13.68 -22.16 -2.00
N ASP A 133 -14.27 -23.31 -1.69
CA ASP A 133 -14.69 -23.69 -0.32
C ASP A 133 -13.64 -24.52 0.42
N HIS A 134 -12.45 -24.72 -0.15
CA HIS A 134 -11.41 -25.56 0.41
C HIS A 134 -10.21 -24.72 0.87
N SER A 135 -9.80 -24.92 2.12
CA SER A 135 -8.56 -24.37 2.66
C SER A 135 -7.45 -25.41 2.57
N LYS A 136 -6.30 -25.00 2.05
CA LYS A 136 -5.09 -25.81 2.01
C LYS A 136 -3.95 -25.08 2.69
N GLY A 137 -3.07 -25.80 3.36
CA GLY A 137 -1.76 -25.33 3.71
C GLY A 137 -0.81 -25.54 2.54
N HIS A 138 0.08 -24.61 2.33
CA HIS A 138 1.18 -24.68 1.38
C HIS A 138 2.48 -24.51 2.14
N VAL A 139 3.44 -25.42 1.94
CA VAL A 139 4.77 -25.35 2.53
C VAL A 139 5.82 -25.22 1.44
N GLU A 140 6.78 -24.34 1.66
CA GLU A 140 8.06 -24.28 0.94
C GLU A 140 9.19 -24.47 1.95
N ILE A 141 10.18 -25.31 1.66
CA ILE A 141 11.37 -25.48 2.48
C ILE A 141 12.61 -25.68 1.59
N SER A 142 13.76 -25.14 2.03
CA SER A 142 15.05 -25.44 1.42
C SER A 142 15.46 -26.86 1.80
N PRO A 143 15.48 -27.83 0.87
CA PRO A 143 15.70 -29.24 1.19
C PRO A 143 17.18 -29.59 1.39
N ILE A 144 18.09 -28.66 1.06
CA ILE A 144 19.53 -28.76 1.31
C ILE A 144 19.95 -27.55 2.14
N TYR A 145 20.77 -27.78 3.16
CA TYR A 145 21.23 -26.73 4.08
C TYR A 145 22.58 -27.09 4.71
N TYR A 146 23.25 -26.11 5.31
CA TYR A 146 24.42 -26.33 6.13
C TYR A 146 24.02 -26.40 7.61
N GLU A 147 24.58 -27.37 8.34
CA GLU A 147 24.51 -27.41 9.78
C GLU A 147 25.92 -27.55 10.34
N ASN A 148 26.39 -26.58 11.10
CA ASN A 148 27.76 -26.52 11.63
C ASN A 148 28.86 -26.72 10.56
N GLY A 149 28.62 -26.20 9.37
CA GLY A 149 29.54 -26.33 8.23
C GLY A 149 29.46 -27.66 7.47
N ILE A 150 28.59 -28.58 7.89
CA ILE A 150 28.35 -29.88 7.26
C ILE A 150 27.12 -29.73 6.32
N LEU A 151 27.26 -30.19 5.09
CA LEU A 151 26.20 -30.15 4.11
C LEU A 151 25.23 -31.32 4.34
N LYS A 152 23.94 -31.01 4.45
CA LYS A 152 22.89 -32.01 4.70
C LYS A 152 21.74 -31.87 3.71
N LYS A 153 21.08 -32.99 3.39
CA LYS A 153 19.80 -33.01 2.67
C LYS A 153 18.72 -33.61 3.56
N ILE A 154 17.55 -33.02 3.52
CA ILE A 154 16.36 -33.45 4.27
C ILE A 154 15.75 -34.68 3.58
N ILE A 155 15.43 -35.71 4.34
CA ILE A 155 14.67 -36.90 3.88
C ILE A 155 13.25 -36.90 4.40
N ARG A 156 13.01 -36.32 5.58
CA ARG A 156 11.70 -36.09 6.17
C ARG A 156 11.72 -34.85 7.05
N PHE A 157 10.61 -34.14 7.10
CA PHE A 157 10.41 -33.06 8.06
C PHE A 157 8.97 -33.00 8.53
N THR A 158 8.77 -32.49 9.74
CA THR A 158 7.45 -32.26 10.33
C THR A 158 7.35 -30.80 10.71
N ILE A 159 6.24 -30.19 10.32
CA ILE A 159 5.88 -28.83 10.74
C ILE A 159 4.78 -28.88 11.79
N SER A 160 4.83 -27.99 12.77
CA SER A 160 3.75 -27.72 13.71
C SER A 160 3.13 -26.37 13.39
N TYR A 161 1.82 -26.25 13.58
CA TYR A 161 1.08 -25.01 13.34
C TYR A 161 -0.20 -25.00 14.20
N GLN A 162 -0.71 -23.81 14.45
CA GLN A 162 -2.00 -23.62 15.12
C GLN A 162 -3.07 -23.27 14.09
N MET A 163 -4.28 -23.75 14.31
CA MET A 163 -5.42 -23.31 13.54
C MET A 163 -5.91 -21.98 14.10
N ASN A 164 -6.21 -21.04 13.24
CA ASN A 164 -6.85 -19.79 13.66
C ASN A 164 -8.21 -20.10 14.26
N ALA A 165 -8.38 -19.88 15.57
CA ALA A 165 -9.61 -20.13 16.30
C ALA A 165 -10.80 -19.27 15.80
N GLN A 166 -10.54 -18.27 14.97
CA GLN A 166 -11.53 -17.37 14.36
C GLN A 166 -11.84 -17.74 12.93
N ASN A 167 -12.10 -19.03 12.62
CA ASN A 167 -12.53 -19.36 11.27
C ASN A 167 -13.58 -20.45 11.19
N ARG A 168 -14.72 -20.20 11.77
CA ARG A 168 -15.94 -20.41 11.01
C ARG A 168 -16.10 -19.18 10.13
N ARG A 169 -15.79 -19.35 8.82
CA ARG A 169 -16.11 -18.37 7.78
C ARG A 169 -16.12 -16.93 8.29
N ALA A 170 -14.98 -16.28 8.32
CA ALA A 170 -14.96 -15.01 7.69
C ALA A 170 -14.85 -15.29 6.17
N SER A 171 -15.89 -15.76 5.51
CA SER A 171 -16.36 -14.88 4.45
C SER A 171 -16.31 -13.54 5.17
N SER A 172 -15.49 -12.60 4.73
CA SER A 172 -15.92 -11.25 4.86
C SER A 172 -17.37 -11.31 4.40
N SER A 173 -18.30 -11.48 5.35
CA SER A 173 -19.63 -11.07 5.08
C SER A 173 -19.41 -9.58 4.90
N VAL A 174 -19.16 -9.22 3.66
CA VAL A 174 -19.56 -7.93 3.18
C VAL A 174 -20.90 -7.79 3.84
N ALA A 175 -20.93 -7.01 4.94
CA ALA A 175 -22.12 -6.91 5.75
C ALA A 175 -23.19 -6.57 4.73
N SER A 176 -24.10 -7.50 4.46
CA SER A 176 -25.07 -7.30 3.39
C SER A 176 -25.79 -6.05 3.79
N LEU A 177 -25.65 -5.00 2.99
CA LEU A 177 -26.32 -3.74 3.25
C LEU A 177 -27.79 -4.04 3.44
N SER A 178 -28.32 -3.82 4.63
CA SER A 178 -29.74 -3.92 4.90
C SER A 178 -30.51 -2.85 4.11
N SER A 179 -29.85 -1.70 3.82
CA SER A 179 -30.34 -0.68 2.90
C SER A 179 -29.17 0.18 2.40
N SER A 180 -29.17 0.53 1.12
CA SER A 180 -28.19 1.47 0.52
C SER A 180 -28.68 2.91 0.65
N ASN A 181 -27.76 3.86 0.73
CA ASN A 181 -28.04 5.29 0.63
C ASN A 181 -28.77 5.64 -0.68
N LEU A 182 -28.46 4.91 -1.78
CA LEU A 182 -29.09 5.07 -3.07
C LEU A 182 -30.53 4.57 -3.16
N LYS A 183 -31.07 3.93 -2.10
CA LYS A 183 -32.42 3.33 -2.11
C LYS A 183 -33.53 4.35 -2.32
N SER A 184 -33.34 5.58 -1.88
CA SER A 184 -34.36 6.64 -1.93
C SER A 184 -33.74 8.01 -2.12
N GLY A 185 -34.56 8.96 -2.56
CA GLY A 185 -34.15 10.34 -2.82
C GLY A 185 -33.68 10.56 -4.27
N ASP A 186 -33.44 11.82 -4.61
CA ASP A 186 -32.96 12.22 -5.93
C ASP A 186 -31.45 12.28 -5.93
N TRP A 187 -30.84 11.56 -6.87
CA TRP A 187 -29.40 11.39 -6.98
C TRP A 187 -28.89 11.85 -8.34
N TYR A 188 -27.87 12.69 -8.34
CA TYR A 188 -27.25 13.25 -9.53
C TYR A 188 -25.79 12.90 -9.56
N ARG A 189 -25.32 12.17 -10.60
CA ARG A 189 -23.93 11.72 -10.74
C ARG A 189 -23.13 12.69 -11.58
N PHE A 190 -21.89 12.94 -11.14
CA PHE A 190 -20.88 13.67 -11.94
C PHE A 190 -19.52 12.97 -11.87
N ALA A 191 -18.66 13.28 -12.83
CA ALA A 191 -17.33 12.68 -12.95
C ALA A 191 -16.25 13.70 -12.58
N ILE A 192 -15.16 13.18 -11.99
CA ILE A 192 -13.94 13.90 -11.66
C ILE A 192 -12.77 13.11 -12.25
N ASP A 193 -11.84 13.77 -12.93
CA ASP A 193 -10.64 13.20 -13.54
C ASP A 193 -9.34 13.57 -12.80
N THR A 194 -9.39 14.60 -11.95
CA THR A 194 -8.24 15.12 -11.19
C THR A 194 -8.50 15.12 -9.70
N THR A 195 -7.44 14.90 -8.92
CA THR A 195 -7.48 15.03 -7.45
C THR A 195 -7.26 16.50 -7.07
N GLY A 196 -8.03 17.00 -6.10
CA GLY A 196 -7.90 18.37 -5.59
C GLY A 196 -9.22 18.97 -5.15
N VAL A 197 -9.21 20.28 -4.96
CA VAL A 197 -10.41 21.05 -4.63
C VAL A 197 -11.18 21.39 -5.90
N HIS A 198 -12.47 21.17 -5.87
CA HIS A 198 -13.38 21.44 -6.96
C HIS A 198 -14.47 22.41 -6.52
N LYS A 199 -14.76 23.40 -7.38
CA LYS A 199 -15.84 24.36 -7.20
C LYS A 199 -17.04 23.97 -8.03
N LEU A 200 -18.16 23.71 -7.36
CA LEU A 200 -19.44 23.40 -8.00
C LEU A 200 -20.36 24.60 -7.84
N ASN A 201 -20.53 25.35 -8.91
CA ASN A 201 -21.39 26.54 -8.93
C ASN A 201 -22.82 26.20 -9.34
N ARG A 202 -23.70 27.18 -9.32
CA ARG A 202 -25.11 27.06 -9.68
C ARG A 202 -25.32 26.50 -11.09
N ASN A 203 -24.54 26.98 -12.07
CA ASN A 203 -24.66 26.51 -13.45
C ASN A 203 -24.30 25.03 -13.58
N PHE A 204 -23.28 24.58 -12.89
CA PHE A 204 -22.90 23.16 -12.84
C PHE A 204 -24.03 22.31 -12.26
N LEU A 205 -24.59 22.68 -11.11
CA LEU A 205 -25.70 21.94 -10.49
C LEU A 205 -26.93 21.89 -11.37
N ASN A 206 -27.28 23.01 -12.02
CA ASN A 206 -28.39 23.06 -13.00
C ASN A 206 -28.11 22.14 -14.19
N SER A 207 -26.87 22.04 -14.68
CA SER A 207 -26.51 21.16 -15.78
C SER A 207 -26.68 19.66 -15.44
N LEU A 208 -26.64 19.30 -14.16
CA LEU A 208 -26.95 17.95 -13.67
C LEU A 208 -28.47 17.68 -13.61
N GLY A 209 -29.32 18.71 -13.83
CA GLY A 209 -30.76 18.60 -13.70
C GLY A 209 -31.32 19.02 -12.33
N ILE A 210 -30.50 19.59 -11.45
CA ILE A 210 -30.93 20.10 -10.15
C ILE A 210 -31.55 21.49 -10.33
N ASN A 211 -32.81 21.65 -9.92
CA ASN A 211 -33.42 22.98 -9.85
C ASN A 211 -32.94 23.75 -8.63
N THR A 212 -31.83 24.46 -8.75
CA THR A 212 -31.18 25.17 -7.64
C THR A 212 -32.06 26.26 -7.01
N GLY A 213 -33.04 26.81 -7.74
CA GLY A 213 -33.97 27.78 -7.20
C GLY A 213 -35.04 27.21 -6.26
N ALA A 214 -35.15 25.89 -6.17
CA ALA A 214 -36.13 25.19 -5.35
C ALA A 214 -35.51 24.42 -4.16
N ILE A 215 -34.18 24.47 -3.97
CA ILE A 215 -33.50 23.72 -2.93
C ILE A 215 -32.94 24.64 -1.83
N ASN A 216 -32.98 24.15 -0.59
CA ASN A 216 -32.21 24.76 0.47
C ASN A 216 -30.76 24.24 0.40
N PRO A 217 -29.73 25.11 0.21
CA PRO A 217 -28.35 24.69 0.09
C PRO A 217 -27.83 23.89 1.29
N LYS A 218 -28.38 24.06 2.49
CA LYS A 218 -28.07 23.26 3.69
C LYS A 218 -28.39 21.77 3.49
N ASN A 219 -29.32 21.43 2.61
CA ASN A 219 -29.68 20.03 2.31
C ASN A 219 -28.76 19.36 1.28
N ILE A 220 -27.88 20.11 0.63
CA ILE A 220 -26.96 19.53 -0.35
C ILE A 220 -25.96 18.62 0.36
N LYS A 221 -25.85 17.39 -0.15
CA LYS A 221 -24.94 16.33 0.30
C LYS A 221 -24.16 15.81 -0.89
N ILE A 222 -22.87 15.55 -0.70
CA ILE A 222 -22.04 14.92 -1.72
C ILE A 222 -21.53 13.59 -1.17
N TYR A 223 -21.63 12.55 -2.00
CA TYR A 223 -21.20 11.19 -1.68
C TYR A 223 -20.23 10.67 -2.71
N GLY A 224 -19.29 9.84 -2.31
CA GLY A 224 -18.35 9.16 -3.21
C GLY A 224 -17.09 8.67 -2.50
N HIS A 225 -16.36 7.77 -3.16
CA HIS A 225 -15.12 7.18 -2.63
C HIS A 225 -13.87 7.65 -3.35
N GLY A 226 -14.05 8.40 -4.45
CA GLY A 226 -13.00 8.66 -5.41
C GLY A 226 -12.73 7.46 -6.34
N GLY A 227 -11.80 7.65 -7.26
CA GLY A 227 -11.45 6.67 -8.30
C GLY A 227 -10.33 5.70 -7.90
N LYS A 228 -10.13 5.43 -6.62
CA LYS A 228 -9.09 4.50 -6.17
C LYS A 228 -9.36 3.09 -6.70
N SER A 229 -8.31 2.40 -7.13
CA SER A 229 -8.38 0.97 -7.41
C SER A 229 -8.83 0.20 -6.17
N LEU A 230 -9.67 -0.80 -6.36
CA LEU A 230 -10.04 -1.72 -5.29
C LEU A 230 -8.80 -2.49 -4.80
N PRO A 231 -8.75 -2.88 -3.52
CA PRO A 231 -7.71 -3.74 -3.00
C PRO A 231 -7.65 -5.06 -3.77
N LEU A 232 -6.47 -5.65 -3.87
CA LEU A 232 -6.29 -6.95 -4.54
C LEU A 232 -6.84 -8.11 -3.71
N LEU A 233 -6.75 -7.99 -2.40
CA LEU A 233 -7.18 -9.02 -1.48
C LEU A 233 -8.66 -8.81 -1.10
N ASN A 234 -9.48 -9.81 -1.32
CA ASN A 234 -10.88 -9.80 -0.89
C ASN A 234 -11.05 -9.76 0.64
N SER A 235 -9.97 -9.95 1.39
CA SER A 235 -9.96 -9.81 2.85
C SER A 235 -9.88 -8.36 3.33
N GLU A 236 -9.50 -7.43 2.46
CA GLU A 236 -9.47 -6.01 2.79
C GLU A 236 -10.86 -5.42 2.77
N THR A 237 -11.16 -4.64 3.80
CA THR A 237 -12.49 -4.04 3.95
C THR A 237 -12.60 -2.79 3.07
N VAL A 238 -13.57 -2.77 2.18
CA VAL A 238 -14.01 -1.58 1.44
C VAL A 238 -15.41 -1.21 1.88
N SER A 239 -15.76 0.07 1.79
CA SER A 239 -17.14 0.48 2.04
C SER A 239 -18.05 -0.07 0.94
N ASN A 240 -19.15 -0.71 1.35
CA ASN A 240 -20.14 -1.31 0.46
C ASN A 240 -21.21 -0.31 -0.01
N ASP A 241 -21.22 0.89 0.55
CA ASP A 241 -22.16 1.96 0.20
C ASP A 241 -21.42 3.29 0.09
N LEU A 242 -22.03 4.25 -0.57
CA LEU A 242 -21.50 5.59 -0.74
C LEU A 242 -21.28 6.27 0.61
N ILE A 243 -20.12 6.85 0.82
CA ILE A 243 -19.78 7.64 2.00
C ILE A 243 -20.08 9.10 1.70
N GLN A 244 -20.72 9.79 2.66
CA GLN A 244 -20.90 11.22 2.57
C GLN A 244 -19.58 11.93 2.83
N ASN A 245 -19.24 12.89 1.96
CA ASN A 245 -18.06 13.74 2.09
C ASN A 245 -18.45 15.04 2.78
N THR A 246 -17.56 15.57 3.62
CA THR A 246 -17.71 16.94 4.14
C THR A 246 -17.41 17.94 3.03
N ILE A 247 -18.21 19.00 2.96
CA ILE A 247 -18.10 20.06 1.95
C ILE A 247 -18.18 21.44 2.63
N GLN A 248 -17.76 22.48 1.93
CA GLN A 248 -18.12 23.85 2.27
C GLN A 248 -19.17 24.33 1.27
N VAL A 249 -20.20 25.00 1.74
CA VAL A 249 -21.19 25.66 0.90
C VAL A 249 -21.15 27.14 1.24
N ILE A 250 -20.68 27.92 0.31
CA ILE A 250 -20.55 29.36 0.46
C ILE A 250 -21.87 30.02 0.06
N GLY A 251 -22.44 30.83 0.94
CA GLY A 251 -23.71 31.51 0.74
C GLY A 251 -24.94 30.77 1.25
N GLU A 252 -24.78 29.65 1.99
CA GLU A 252 -25.94 28.82 2.42
C GLU A 252 -26.77 29.40 3.57
N GLU A 253 -26.36 30.52 4.18
CA GLU A 253 -26.95 31.07 5.40
C GLU A 253 -28.40 31.53 5.20
N ASP A 254 -28.70 32.14 4.07
CA ASP A 254 -30.01 32.68 3.72
C ASP A 254 -31.02 31.59 3.29
N GLY A 255 -30.56 30.35 3.06
CA GLY A 255 -31.38 29.22 2.68
C GLY A 255 -31.74 29.16 1.19
N VAL A 256 -31.14 29.98 0.35
CA VAL A 256 -31.34 30.04 -1.10
C VAL A 256 -29.98 29.85 -1.80
N PHE A 257 -29.91 29.03 -2.87
CA PHE A 257 -28.69 28.86 -3.63
C PHE A 257 -28.65 29.92 -4.78
N ASN A 258 -27.98 31.01 -4.51
CA ASN A 258 -27.87 32.19 -5.41
C ASN A 258 -26.80 32.00 -6.50
N ASP A 259 -26.68 33.00 -7.43
CA ASP A 259 -25.72 32.91 -8.55
C ASP A 259 -24.25 32.97 -8.08
N ASN A 260 -23.99 33.64 -6.95
CA ASN A 260 -22.67 33.77 -6.37
C ASN A 260 -22.31 32.61 -5.39
N ASP A 261 -23.28 31.74 -5.09
CA ASP A 261 -23.06 30.63 -4.18
C ASP A 261 -22.38 29.48 -4.90
N TYR A 262 -21.59 28.77 -4.14
CA TYR A 262 -20.88 27.62 -4.66
C TYR A 262 -20.50 26.63 -3.54
N ILE A 263 -20.20 25.42 -3.98
CA ILE A 263 -19.69 24.36 -3.12
C ILE A 263 -18.21 24.19 -3.39
N LEU A 264 -17.43 24.09 -2.34
CA LEU A 264 -16.06 23.58 -2.40
C LEU A 264 -16.02 22.17 -1.82
N MET A 265 -15.42 21.25 -2.55
CA MET A 265 -15.22 19.88 -2.13
C MET A 265 -13.81 19.39 -2.50
N TYR A 266 -13.23 18.55 -1.68
CA TYR A 266 -12.04 17.81 -2.07
C TYR A 266 -12.47 16.51 -2.74
N ALA A 267 -12.01 16.27 -3.95
CA ALA A 267 -12.30 15.06 -4.69
C ALA A 267 -11.01 14.30 -5.02
N ILE A 268 -11.10 12.98 -4.98
CA ILE A 268 -10.02 12.08 -5.34
C ILE A 268 -10.28 11.58 -6.76
N GLY A 269 -9.37 11.89 -7.68
CA GLY A 269 -9.37 11.41 -9.04
C GLY A 269 -8.90 9.95 -9.16
N PRO A 270 -8.86 9.38 -10.38
CA PRO A 270 -8.48 7.98 -10.60
C PRO A 270 -6.98 7.73 -10.49
N LYS A 271 -6.17 8.78 -10.46
CA LYS A 271 -4.70 8.68 -10.43
C LYS A 271 -4.18 8.87 -9.02
N LYS A 272 -3.74 7.78 -8.39
CA LYS A 272 -3.08 7.77 -7.08
C LYS A 272 -2.26 6.50 -6.94
N TYR A 273 -1.02 6.60 -6.43
CA TYR A 273 -0.17 5.42 -6.23
C TYR A 273 -0.86 4.37 -5.37
N ASN A 274 -0.93 3.15 -5.91
CA ASN A 274 -1.44 1.97 -5.25
C ASN A 274 -0.29 0.98 -5.05
N TYR A 275 0.07 0.72 -3.79
CA TYR A 275 1.16 -0.17 -3.42
C TYR A 275 0.92 -1.63 -3.85
N ASP A 276 -0.32 -2.08 -3.89
CA ASP A 276 -0.67 -3.45 -4.26
C ASP A 276 -0.45 -3.72 -5.75
N ASN A 277 -0.78 -2.73 -6.57
CA ASN A 277 -0.61 -2.79 -8.02
C ASN A 277 0.74 -2.28 -8.49
N ASN A 278 1.44 -1.52 -7.64
CA ASN A 278 2.64 -0.78 -8.00
C ASN A 278 2.40 0.10 -9.25
N SER A 279 1.32 0.87 -9.22
CA SER A 279 0.83 1.71 -10.32
C SER A 279 0.09 2.92 -9.76
N HIS A 280 0.05 4.03 -10.52
CA HIS A 280 -0.68 5.26 -10.16
C HIS A 280 -2.04 5.35 -10.86
N ILE A 281 -2.30 4.45 -11.80
CA ILE A 281 -3.48 4.49 -12.66
C ILE A 281 -4.48 3.41 -12.21
N ASN A 282 -5.75 3.77 -12.16
CA ASN A 282 -6.81 2.78 -12.02
C ASN A 282 -7.00 2.06 -13.37
N PRO A 283 -6.73 0.75 -13.47
CA PRO A 283 -6.80 0.03 -14.75
C PRO A 283 -8.23 -0.13 -15.30
N TYR A 284 -9.25 0.26 -14.54
CA TYR A 284 -10.66 0.04 -14.89
C TYR A 284 -11.42 1.33 -15.19
N SER A 285 -10.92 2.50 -14.77
CA SER A 285 -11.59 3.77 -15.00
C SER A 285 -10.61 4.93 -14.98
N ASP A 286 -10.75 5.84 -15.90
CA ASP A 286 -10.06 7.13 -15.99
C ASP A 286 -10.83 8.27 -15.32
N GLN A 287 -11.96 7.96 -14.68
CA GLN A 287 -12.81 8.92 -13.98
C GLN A 287 -13.23 8.38 -12.60
N SER A 288 -13.37 9.29 -11.66
CA SER A 288 -14.01 9.08 -10.36
C SER A 288 -15.42 9.60 -10.38
N TYR A 289 -16.37 8.90 -9.77
CA TYR A 289 -17.75 9.32 -9.74
C TYR A 289 -18.16 9.77 -8.35
N TYR A 290 -18.77 10.94 -8.29
CA TYR A 290 -19.42 11.50 -7.11
C TYR A 290 -20.90 11.73 -7.37
N TYR A 291 -21.66 11.83 -6.29
CA TYR A 291 -23.12 11.91 -6.33
C TYR A 291 -23.61 13.05 -5.46
N VAL A 292 -24.47 13.89 -6.00
CA VAL A 292 -25.21 14.91 -5.24
C VAL A 292 -26.57 14.33 -4.82
N ASN A 293 -26.92 14.51 -3.55
CA ASN A 293 -28.24 14.26 -3.03
C ASN A 293 -28.79 15.53 -2.38
N ILE A 294 -30.06 15.83 -2.64
CA ILE A 294 -30.74 17.05 -2.16
C ILE A 294 -31.92 16.76 -1.24
N SER A 295 -32.05 15.53 -0.74
CA SER A 295 -33.10 15.13 0.19
C SER A 295 -33.07 15.94 1.48
N LEU A 296 -34.21 16.03 2.17
CA LEU A 296 -34.33 16.76 3.45
C LEU A 296 -33.27 16.34 4.49
N GLY A 297 -32.88 17.30 5.30
CA GLY A 297 -31.85 17.17 6.34
C GLY A 297 -30.49 17.71 5.89
N ASN A 298 -29.76 18.30 6.81
CA ASN A 298 -28.51 18.99 6.54
C ASN A 298 -27.44 18.03 6.04
N GLY A 299 -26.65 18.48 5.07
CA GLY A 299 -25.42 17.82 4.63
C GLY A 299 -24.28 18.01 5.62
N SER A 300 -23.27 17.11 5.55
CA SER A 300 -22.05 17.23 6.32
C SER A 300 -21.21 18.41 5.84
N ARG A 301 -20.74 19.23 6.78
CA ARG A 301 -19.90 20.40 6.50
C ARG A 301 -18.52 20.21 7.08
N MET A 302 -17.53 20.79 6.41
CA MET A 302 -16.19 20.91 6.97
C MET A 302 -16.25 21.78 8.23
N SER A 303 -15.44 21.46 9.23
CA SER A 303 -15.33 22.22 10.46
C SER A 303 -13.95 22.82 10.64
N THR A 304 -13.85 23.89 11.39
CA THR A 304 -12.55 24.45 11.79
C THR A 304 -11.75 23.40 12.55
N ALA A 305 -10.48 23.27 12.21
CA ALA A 305 -9.56 22.41 12.93
C ALA A 305 -9.25 22.98 14.33
N SER A 306 -9.13 22.10 15.31
CA SER A 306 -8.70 22.48 16.65
C SER A 306 -7.19 22.33 16.76
N GLU A 307 -6.50 23.40 17.03
CA GLU A 307 -5.06 23.39 17.25
C GLU A 307 -4.70 23.03 18.70
N PRO A 308 -3.62 22.26 18.91
CA PRO A 308 -3.06 22.06 20.24
C PRO A 308 -2.64 23.41 20.88
N SER A 309 -2.92 23.57 22.17
CA SER A 309 -2.59 24.83 22.93
C SER A 309 -1.11 24.97 23.25
N ASP A 310 -0.41 23.83 23.39
CA ASP A 310 0.98 23.78 23.79
C ASP A 310 1.92 24.22 22.67
N ASN A 311 3.17 24.48 23.01
CA ASN A 311 4.19 24.84 22.03
C ASN A 311 4.48 23.64 21.12
N ALA A 312 4.87 23.94 19.88
CA ALA A 312 5.30 22.91 18.95
C ALA A 312 6.65 22.30 19.38
N ASP A 313 6.74 20.98 19.31
CA ASP A 313 7.98 20.23 19.50
C ASP A 313 8.87 20.28 18.26
N VAL A 314 8.24 20.40 17.09
CA VAL A 314 8.91 20.41 15.77
C VAL A 314 8.23 21.41 14.86
N ILE A 315 9.04 22.16 14.10
CA ILE A 315 8.58 23.09 13.06
C ILE A 315 8.92 22.52 11.70
N TYR A 316 7.93 22.45 10.82
CA TYR A 316 8.05 22.03 9.42
C TYR A 316 7.90 23.25 8.50
N ASN A 317 9.00 23.69 7.91
CA ASN A 317 9.06 24.72 6.87
C ASN A 317 9.40 24.11 5.50
N SER A 318 9.29 22.78 5.39
CA SER A 318 9.47 21.99 4.17
C SER A 318 8.36 20.95 4.06
N PHE A 319 8.22 20.38 2.87
CA PHE A 319 7.30 19.30 2.58
C PHE A 319 7.86 18.34 1.55
N HIS A 320 7.33 17.12 1.51
CA HIS A 320 7.68 16.10 0.52
C HIS A 320 6.72 16.19 -0.66
N ASN A 321 7.21 16.75 -1.75
CA ASN A 321 6.48 16.88 -3.01
C ASN A 321 6.64 15.59 -3.84
N TYR A 322 5.53 15.02 -4.29
CA TYR A 322 5.51 13.77 -5.03
C TYR A 322 4.97 13.97 -6.43
N LYS A 323 5.76 13.57 -7.44
CA LYS A 323 5.36 13.63 -8.85
C LYS A 323 5.62 12.31 -9.53
N PHE A 324 4.82 12.02 -10.56
CA PHE A 324 4.99 10.81 -11.35
C PHE A 324 4.59 11.01 -12.81
N ILE A 325 5.11 10.15 -13.66
CA ILE A 325 4.68 9.95 -15.04
C ILE A 325 4.37 8.47 -15.21
N GLU A 326 3.15 8.17 -15.62
CA GLU A 326 2.67 6.84 -15.96
C GLU A 326 1.56 6.95 -17.00
N SER A 327 1.53 6.01 -17.93
CA SER A 327 0.42 5.83 -18.87
C SER A 327 0.28 4.35 -19.19
N ASP A 328 -0.96 3.89 -19.42
CA ASP A 328 -1.29 2.49 -19.67
C ASP A 328 -1.71 2.29 -21.12
N THR A 329 -0.72 2.20 -22.02
CA THR A 329 -0.97 2.09 -23.47
C THR A 329 -0.77 0.66 -23.99
N TYR A 330 0.21 -0.07 -23.42
CA TYR A 330 0.64 -1.37 -23.93
C TYR A 330 0.50 -2.45 -22.86
N ASN A 331 -0.27 -3.50 -23.13
CA ASN A 331 -0.28 -4.72 -22.36
C ASN A 331 0.45 -5.80 -23.15
N ILE A 332 1.70 -6.10 -22.77
CA ILE A 332 2.57 -7.01 -23.51
C ILE A 332 2.01 -8.43 -23.53
N ALA A 333 1.47 -8.90 -22.43
CA ALA A 333 0.89 -10.24 -22.29
C ALA A 333 -0.53 -10.34 -22.84
N LYS A 334 -1.17 -9.21 -23.19
CA LYS A 334 -2.59 -9.09 -23.55
C LYS A 334 -3.53 -9.71 -22.50
N MET A 335 -3.08 -9.74 -21.27
CA MET A 335 -3.83 -10.22 -20.10
C MET A 335 -3.26 -9.61 -18.82
N GLY A 336 -4.05 -9.71 -17.74
CA GLY A 336 -3.64 -9.20 -16.44
C GLY A 336 -3.66 -7.68 -16.36
N ARG A 337 -3.08 -7.15 -15.31
CA ARG A 337 -3.18 -5.75 -14.89
C ARG A 337 -1.91 -4.93 -15.09
N ARG A 338 -0.81 -5.55 -15.57
CA ARG A 338 0.43 -4.83 -15.83
C ARG A 338 0.38 -4.23 -17.23
N TRP A 339 0.36 -2.91 -17.27
CA TRP A 339 0.40 -2.12 -18.48
C TRP A 339 1.65 -1.26 -18.50
N PHE A 340 2.02 -0.77 -19.67
CA PHE A 340 3.19 0.08 -19.89
C PHE A 340 2.81 1.28 -20.75
N GLY A 341 3.50 2.39 -20.54
CA GLY A 341 3.22 3.62 -21.26
C GLY A 341 4.10 3.82 -22.48
N HIS A 342 5.30 4.31 -22.25
CA HIS A 342 6.21 4.70 -23.33
C HIS A 342 6.97 3.49 -23.87
N ARG A 343 6.90 3.31 -25.19
CA ARG A 343 7.62 2.24 -25.90
C ARG A 343 8.91 2.79 -26.49
N PHE A 344 10.02 2.05 -26.33
CA PHE A 344 11.32 2.28 -26.96
C PHE A 344 11.49 1.25 -28.07
N TYR A 345 11.56 1.73 -29.30
CA TYR A 345 11.69 0.90 -30.51
C TYR A 345 12.47 1.63 -31.61
N VAL A 346 11.86 2.61 -32.27
CA VAL A 346 12.52 3.52 -33.22
C VAL A 346 13.17 4.67 -32.45
N GLU A 347 12.45 5.22 -31.49
CA GLU A 347 12.94 6.23 -30.56
C GLU A 347 13.45 5.55 -29.31
N ASN A 348 14.77 5.44 -29.21
CA ASN A 348 15.44 4.68 -28.15
C ASN A 348 15.85 5.55 -26.96
N VAL A 349 15.77 6.88 -27.07
CA VAL A 349 16.08 7.82 -25.99
C VAL A 349 14.89 8.69 -25.73
N ARG A 350 14.49 8.79 -24.45
CA ARG A 350 13.41 9.66 -24.00
C ARG A 350 13.79 10.36 -22.72
N THR A 351 13.44 11.65 -22.64
CA THR A 351 13.65 12.48 -21.44
C THR A 351 12.31 12.88 -20.85
N PHE A 352 12.19 12.75 -19.54
CA PHE A 352 11.02 13.11 -18.74
C PHE A 352 11.45 14.18 -17.74
N SER A 353 10.76 15.32 -17.74
CA SER A 353 11.08 16.44 -16.87
C SER A 353 10.08 16.57 -15.73
N PHE A 354 10.60 16.80 -14.52
CA PHE A 354 9.82 16.98 -13.31
C PHE A 354 10.26 18.28 -12.63
N ASP A 355 9.35 19.22 -12.45
CA ASP A 355 9.64 20.49 -11.79
C ASP A 355 9.30 20.41 -10.30
N PHE A 356 10.26 20.73 -9.45
CA PHE A 356 10.15 20.80 -8.01
C PHE A 356 10.52 22.21 -7.53
N PRO A 357 9.61 23.18 -7.64
CA PRO A 357 9.89 24.54 -7.19
C PRO A 357 10.32 24.54 -5.72
N ASN A 358 11.34 25.33 -5.43
CA ASN A 358 11.94 25.48 -4.11
C ASN A 358 12.55 24.18 -3.55
N LEU A 359 13.10 23.34 -4.41
CA LEU A 359 13.80 22.10 -4.05
C LEU A 359 14.91 22.40 -3.02
N ILE A 360 14.96 21.59 -1.96
CA ILE A 360 16.05 21.62 -0.98
C ILE A 360 17.18 20.70 -1.49
N ALA A 361 18.17 21.30 -2.13
CA ALA A 361 19.27 20.56 -2.80
C ALA A 361 20.12 19.68 -1.87
N SER A 362 20.11 19.96 -0.57
CA SER A 362 20.80 19.14 0.44
C SER A 362 20.07 17.86 0.83
N SER A 363 18.77 17.77 0.51
CA SER A 363 17.96 16.60 0.80
C SER A 363 18.01 15.60 -0.35
N PRO A 364 18.12 14.28 -0.06
CA PRO A 364 18.08 13.26 -1.10
C PRO A 364 16.69 13.19 -1.74
N VAL A 365 16.69 13.00 -3.06
CA VAL A 365 15.46 12.81 -3.85
C VAL A 365 15.19 11.32 -3.98
N ALA A 366 14.07 10.84 -3.51
CA ALA A 366 13.68 9.44 -3.67
C ALA A 366 13.07 9.22 -5.07
N MET A 367 13.65 8.28 -5.83
CA MET A 367 13.19 7.98 -7.18
C MET A 367 12.87 6.50 -7.36
N ARG A 368 11.83 6.22 -8.15
CA ARG A 368 11.50 4.88 -8.65
C ARG A 368 11.28 4.93 -10.15
N VAL A 369 11.86 3.96 -10.85
CA VAL A 369 11.69 3.79 -12.30
C VAL A 369 11.43 2.32 -12.54
N TYR A 370 10.34 1.99 -13.22
CA TYR A 370 9.99 0.62 -13.54
C TYR A 370 9.91 0.45 -15.06
N THR A 371 10.63 -0.57 -15.57
CA THR A 371 10.80 -0.79 -17.01
C THR A 371 10.67 -2.27 -17.35
N ALA A 372 10.45 -2.57 -18.63
CA ALA A 372 10.52 -3.93 -19.15
C ALA A 372 11.05 -3.94 -20.58
N ALA A 373 11.63 -5.08 -21.00
CA ALA A 373 12.00 -5.29 -22.39
C ALA A 373 11.49 -6.66 -22.89
N ALA A 374 11.14 -6.69 -24.17
CA ALA A 374 10.79 -7.88 -24.92
C ALA A 374 11.78 -8.03 -26.08
N SER A 375 12.73 -8.96 -25.95
CA SER A 375 13.80 -9.18 -26.93
C SER A 375 14.30 -10.62 -26.85
N GLU A 376 14.56 -11.23 -27.99
CA GLU A 376 15.19 -12.55 -28.10
C GLU A 376 16.71 -12.53 -27.92
N SER A 377 17.28 -11.35 -27.72
CA SER A 377 18.70 -11.12 -27.41
C SER A 377 18.85 -10.27 -26.17
N ASP A 378 20.03 -10.30 -25.53
CA ASP A 378 20.35 -9.41 -24.41
C ASP A 378 20.22 -7.95 -24.85
N THR A 379 19.58 -7.15 -24.00
CA THR A 379 19.41 -5.71 -24.19
C THR A 379 19.64 -4.97 -22.89
N SER A 380 19.78 -3.65 -22.94
CA SER A 380 20.01 -2.83 -21.76
C SER A 380 19.34 -1.47 -21.87
N MET A 381 19.16 -0.79 -20.73
CA MET A 381 18.68 0.58 -20.69
C MET A 381 19.47 1.36 -19.65
N GLN A 382 19.96 2.52 -20.03
CA GLN A 382 20.60 3.45 -19.10
C GLN A 382 19.57 4.38 -18.50
N LEU A 383 19.69 4.63 -17.21
CA LEU A 383 18.96 5.64 -16.46
C LEU A 383 19.92 6.76 -16.11
N ASN A 384 19.72 7.93 -16.70
CA ASN A 384 20.46 9.13 -16.40
C ASN A 384 19.55 10.16 -15.72
N VAL A 385 20.09 10.88 -14.74
CA VAL A 385 19.40 11.98 -14.05
C VAL A 385 20.27 13.22 -14.16
N ASN A 386 19.71 14.28 -14.74
CA ASN A 386 20.43 15.54 -15.02
C ASN A 386 21.80 15.31 -15.70
N GLY A 387 21.85 14.36 -16.66
CA GLY A 387 23.04 14.02 -17.42
C GLY A 387 24.01 13.05 -16.72
N SER A 388 23.77 12.67 -15.47
CA SER A 388 24.59 11.71 -14.73
C SER A 388 23.97 10.32 -14.75
N ASN A 389 24.77 9.29 -15.03
CA ASN A 389 24.30 7.90 -14.98
C ASN A 389 24.02 7.48 -13.54
N VAL A 390 22.80 6.98 -13.29
CA VAL A 390 22.32 6.53 -11.98
C VAL A 390 22.25 5.01 -11.92
N SER A 391 21.79 4.37 -13.00
CA SER A 391 21.64 2.92 -13.07
C SER A 391 21.65 2.41 -14.50
N ASN A 392 21.96 1.11 -14.65
CA ASN A 392 21.88 0.41 -15.92
C ASN A 392 21.01 -0.84 -15.71
N PHE A 393 19.90 -0.90 -16.41
CA PHE A 393 19.03 -2.07 -16.46
C PHE A 393 19.55 -3.08 -17.47
N THR A 394 19.46 -4.37 -17.15
CA THR A 394 19.87 -5.45 -18.04
C THR A 394 18.73 -6.41 -18.23
N TYR A 395 18.37 -6.70 -19.48
CA TYR A 395 17.28 -7.59 -19.82
C TYR A 395 17.82 -8.81 -20.54
N LEU A 396 17.66 -9.97 -19.91
CA LEU A 396 17.96 -11.26 -20.53
C LEU A 396 16.96 -11.56 -21.65
N PRO A 397 17.30 -12.44 -22.59
CA PRO A 397 16.39 -12.85 -23.66
C PRO A 397 15.08 -13.38 -23.13
N ILE A 398 14.01 -13.11 -23.88
CA ILE A 398 12.71 -13.79 -23.70
C ILE A 398 12.73 -15.16 -24.34
N ASP A 399 11.81 -16.00 -23.93
CA ASP A 399 11.55 -17.31 -24.54
C ASP A 399 10.03 -17.50 -24.73
N LYS A 400 9.63 -18.68 -25.21
CA LYS A 400 8.20 -18.99 -25.47
C LYS A 400 7.28 -18.83 -24.26
N ASP A 401 7.81 -18.93 -23.04
CA ASP A 401 7.06 -18.88 -21.79
C ASP A 401 7.20 -17.53 -21.06
N ILE A 402 8.16 -16.69 -21.51
CA ILE A 402 8.45 -15.37 -20.92
C ILE A 402 8.31 -14.31 -21.99
N LEU A 403 7.30 -13.48 -21.87
CA LEU A 403 6.94 -12.46 -22.88
C LEU A 403 7.71 -11.13 -22.71
N ALA A 404 8.20 -10.85 -21.52
CA ALA A 404 9.01 -9.68 -21.21
C ALA A 404 9.87 -9.90 -19.95
N ARG A 405 10.99 -9.19 -19.87
CA ARG A 405 11.84 -9.11 -18.68
C ARG A 405 11.71 -7.71 -18.10
N ALA A 406 11.39 -7.63 -16.82
CA ALA A 406 11.26 -6.36 -16.12
C ALA A 406 12.48 -6.09 -15.25
N ASP A 407 12.83 -4.81 -15.11
CA ASP A 407 13.83 -4.32 -14.17
C ASP A 407 13.39 -2.98 -13.60
N PHE A 408 13.92 -2.60 -12.43
CA PHE A 408 13.53 -1.38 -11.76
C PHE A 408 14.69 -0.75 -10.98
N PHE A 409 14.63 0.56 -10.86
CA PHE A 409 15.44 1.33 -9.92
C PHE A 409 14.56 1.82 -8.76
N SER A 410 15.07 1.74 -7.55
CA SER A 410 14.45 2.36 -6.37
C SER A 410 15.55 2.79 -5.41
N GLY A 411 15.75 4.09 -5.27
CA GLY A 411 16.82 4.62 -4.44
C GLY A 411 16.88 6.14 -4.43
N PRO A 412 17.82 6.69 -3.66
CA PRO A 412 18.09 8.13 -3.63
C PRO A 412 18.86 8.56 -4.87
N VAL A 413 18.56 9.76 -5.35
CA VAL A 413 19.35 10.51 -6.34
C VAL A 413 19.59 11.93 -5.81
N SER A 414 20.57 12.62 -6.34
CA SER A 414 20.86 14.01 -5.97
C SER A 414 20.47 14.94 -7.11
N SER A 415 19.88 16.08 -6.77
CA SER A 415 19.65 17.18 -7.72
C SER A 415 19.91 18.51 -7.02
N SER A 416 20.62 19.39 -7.71
CA SER A 416 20.74 20.80 -7.33
C SER A 416 19.84 21.71 -8.17
N SER A 417 19.12 21.14 -9.12
CA SER A 417 18.18 21.82 -10.01
C SER A 417 16.76 21.54 -9.58
N GLU A 418 15.90 22.55 -9.60
CA GLU A 418 14.46 22.41 -9.40
C GLU A 418 13.80 21.58 -10.50
N THR A 419 14.36 21.57 -11.70
CA THR A 419 13.94 20.68 -12.78
C THR A 419 14.82 19.45 -12.78
N ILE A 420 14.22 18.29 -12.56
CA ILE A 420 14.87 16.97 -12.60
C ILE A 420 14.54 16.32 -13.94
N ASN A 421 15.56 16.17 -14.77
CA ASN A 421 15.43 15.49 -16.06
C ASN A 421 15.86 14.04 -15.93
N VAL A 422 14.95 13.13 -16.19
CA VAL A 422 15.17 11.68 -16.19
C VAL A 422 15.24 11.21 -17.63
N GLU A 423 16.41 10.77 -18.07
CA GLU A 423 16.62 10.22 -19.40
C GLU A 423 16.75 8.70 -19.34
N LEU A 424 15.98 8.02 -20.18
CA LEU A 424 16.06 6.60 -20.43
C LEU A 424 16.59 6.37 -21.84
N SER A 425 17.72 5.65 -21.96
CA SER A 425 18.37 5.32 -23.22
C SER A 425 18.43 3.81 -23.40
N TYR A 426 17.62 3.27 -24.32
CA TYR A 426 17.53 1.84 -24.59
C TYR A 426 18.53 1.40 -25.65
N ASN A 427 19.33 0.39 -25.32
CA ASN A 427 20.23 -0.29 -26.26
C ASN A 427 19.63 -1.66 -26.65
N ASN A 428 19.14 -1.75 -27.87
CA ASN A 428 18.59 -2.97 -28.43
C ASN A 428 19.66 -3.98 -28.89
N ASN A 429 20.94 -3.67 -28.68
CA ASN A 429 22.10 -4.49 -29.05
C ASN A 429 22.08 -4.95 -30.52
N GLY A 430 21.63 -4.06 -31.42
CA GLY A 430 21.53 -4.33 -32.85
C GLY A 430 20.37 -5.23 -33.27
N ASN A 431 19.49 -5.64 -32.37
CA ASN A 431 18.28 -6.41 -32.69
C ASN A 431 17.12 -5.46 -33.03
N PRO A 432 16.70 -5.36 -34.31
CA PRO A 432 15.65 -4.43 -34.71
C PRO A 432 14.25 -4.84 -34.24
N SER A 433 14.08 -6.08 -33.75
CA SER A 433 12.80 -6.57 -33.20
C SER A 433 12.67 -6.29 -31.70
N ALA A 434 13.78 -5.96 -31.04
CA ALA A 434 13.78 -5.70 -29.61
C ALA A 434 13.03 -4.43 -29.25
N THR A 435 12.21 -4.51 -28.21
CA THR A 435 11.45 -3.37 -27.71
C THR A 435 11.58 -3.28 -26.20
N ALA A 436 11.59 -2.04 -25.67
CA ALA A 436 11.46 -1.82 -24.24
C ALA A 436 10.29 -0.88 -23.94
N TYR A 437 9.92 -0.83 -22.68
CA TYR A 437 8.75 -0.09 -22.21
C TYR A 437 9.05 0.53 -20.85
N LEU A 438 8.57 1.75 -20.66
CA LEU A 438 8.47 2.39 -19.35
C LEU A 438 7.08 2.11 -18.78
N ASP A 439 7.02 1.63 -17.56
CA ASP A 439 5.79 1.55 -16.76
C ASP A 439 5.55 2.92 -16.12
N TYR A 440 6.37 3.29 -15.13
CA TYR A 440 6.30 4.61 -14.52
C TYR A 440 7.66 5.13 -14.05
N ILE A 441 7.71 6.46 -13.87
CA ILE A 441 8.72 7.17 -13.09
C ILE A 441 7.99 7.87 -11.96
N SER A 442 8.44 7.74 -10.72
CA SER A 442 7.99 8.54 -9.60
C SER A 442 9.16 9.15 -8.83
N ILE A 443 8.97 10.38 -8.39
CA ILE A 443 9.96 11.16 -7.66
C ILE A 443 9.28 11.80 -6.46
N GLU A 444 9.91 11.65 -5.28
CA GLU A 444 9.55 12.39 -4.07
C GLU A 444 10.77 13.22 -3.66
N ALA A 445 10.58 14.53 -3.57
CA ALA A 445 11.63 15.48 -3.23
C ALA A 445 11.18 16.41 -2.11
N GLU A 446 12.10 16.80 -1.24
CA GLU A 446 11.83 17.78 -0.20
C GLU A 446 11.97 19.19 -0.78
N CYS A 447 10.91 20.00 -0.60
CA CYS A 447 10.83 21.37 -1.07
C CYS A 447 10.52 22.30 0.10
N ALA A 448 10.95 23.56 0.05
CA ALA A 448 10.53 24.55 1.02
C ALA A 448 9.02 24.76 0.94
N LEU A 449 8.36 24.85 2.10
CA LEU A 449 6.92 25.01 2.19
C LEU A 449 6.55 26.47 1.94
N THR A 450 6.31 26.78 0.70
CA THR A 450 5.89 28.10 0.23
C THR A 450 4.67 27.95 -0.69
N SER A 451 3.86 28.98 -0.82
CA SER A 451 2.67 28.93 -1.68
C SER A 451 3.02 28.58 -3.13
N LEU A 452 2.32 27.60 -3.70
CA LEU A 452 2.48 27.10 -5.07
C LEU A 452 1.23 27.34 -5.92
N GLY A 453 0.68 28.53 -5.90
CA GLY A 453 -0.48 28.91 -6.69
C GLY A 453 -1.80 28.79 -5.93
N THR A 454 -2.92 28.60 -6.69
CA THR A 454 -4.27 28.63 -6.12
C THR A 454 -4.63 27.43 -5.27
N GLN A 455 -3.97 26.30 -5.49
CA GLN A 455 -4.09 25.11 -4.66
C GLN A 455 -2.87 24.19 -4.82
N PHE A 456 -2.46 23.55 -3.74
CA PHE A 456 -1.46 22.47 -3.77
C PHE A 456 -1.61 21.54 -2.57
N GLU A 457 -1.32 20.26 -2.80
CA GLU A 457 -1.25 19.24 -1.75
C GLU A 457 0.16 19.20 -1.17
N PHE A 458 0.27 19.07 0.16
CA PHE A 458 1.55 18.90 0.83
C PHE A 458 1.45 17.94 2.02
N LYS A 459 2.56 17.27 2.30
CA LYS A 459 2.74 16.38 3.45
C LYS A 459 4.18 16.43 3.90
N HIS A 460 4.45 16.11 5.16
CA HIS A 460 5.81 15.88 5.63
C HIS A 460 5.90 14.51 6.29
N ASN A 461 6.83 13.65 5.81
CA ASN A 461 6.93 12.25 6.27
C ASN A 461 7.25 12.15 7.77
N GLY A 462 7.91 13.17 8.34
CA GLY A 462 8.17 13.29 9.78
C GLY A 462 6.92 13.25 10.64
N THR A 463 5.75 13.65 10.13
CA THR A 463 4.51 13.63 10.92
C THR A 463 4.11 12.25 11.39
N SER A 464 4.53 11.18 10.67
CA SER A 464 4.24 9.78 11.03
C SER A 464 5.29 9.15 11.94
N THR A 465 6.50 9.70 11.99
CA THR A 465 7.64 9.11 12.72
C THR A 465 7.99 9.86 14.00
N GLN A 466 7.50 11.09 14.15
CA GLN A 466 7.68 11.91 15.32
C GLN A 466 6.39 11.94 16.16
N PHE A 467 6.51 12.27 17.43
CA PHE A 467 5.40 12.37 18.37
C PHE A 467 5.37 13.79 18.98
N GLY A 468 4.23 14.13 19.59
CA GLY A 468 4.03 15.46 20.17
C GLY A 468 3.27 16.39 19.22
N ILE A 469 3.68 17.64 19.17
CA ILE A 469 3.02 18.71 18.39
C ILE A 469 3.96 19.19 17.29
N GLY A 470 3.49 19.14 16.04
CA GLY A 470 4.15 19.76 14.89
C GLY A 470 3.51 21.08 14.51
N GLN A 471 4.31 22.05 14.11
CA GLN A 471 3.85 23.29 13.49
C GLN A 471 4.29 23.31 12.02
N PHE A 472 3.38 23.64 11.13
CA PHE A 472 3.69 23.92 9.73
C PHE A 472 3.74 25.42 9.53
N ASP A 473 4.83 25.90 8.92
CA ASP A 473 5.02 27.31 8.56
C ASP A 473 5.05 27.43 7.03
N ILE A 474 4.05 28.12 6.47
CA ILE A 474 3.89 28.33 5.03
C ILE A 474 4.28 29.76 4.69
N SER A 475 5.33 29.94 3.90
CA SER A 475 5.73 31.26 3.42
C SER A 475 5.01 31.68 2.15
N ASN A 476 4.99 32.99 1.86
CA ASN A 476 4.26 33.59 0.74
C ASN A 476 2.76 33.19 0.71
N ALA A 477 2.15 33.03 1.88
CA ALA A 477 0.82 32.48 2.06
C ALA A 477 -0.32 33.49 1.87
N ALA A 478 -0.07 34.74 1.51
CA ALA A 478 -1.08 35.79 1.41
C ALA A 478 -2.25 35.46 0.46
N THR A 479 -2.04 34.58 -0.52
CA THR A 479 -3.08 34.11 -1.45
C THR A 479 -3.80 32.85 -0.97
N ILE A 480 -3.31 32.19 0.11
CA ILE A 480 -3.94 31.03 0.71
C ILE A 480 -4.99 31.50 1.70
N SER A 481 -6.23 31.10 1.50
CA SER A 481 -7.34 31.40 2.42
C SER A 481 -7.51 30.34 3.50
N GLN A 482 -7.23 29.09 3.17
CA GLN A 482 -7.42 27.94 4.05
C GLN A 482 -6.39 26.85 3.77
N VAL A 483 -6.12 26.04 4.81
CA VAL A 483 -5.42 24.75 4.68
C VAL A 483 -6.35 23.67 5.21
N TRP A 484 -6.66 22.68 4.36
CA TRP A 484 -7.54 21.57 4.70
C TRP A 484 -6.72 20.35 5.13
N ASP A 485 -7.03 19.76 6.28
CA ASP A 485 -6.53 18.42 6.66
C ASP A 485 -7.34 17.38 5.88
N ILE A 486 -6.74 16.85 4.82
CA ILE A 486 -7.32 15.84 3.93
C ILE A 486 -6.85 14.41 4.27
N SER A 487 -6.23 14.20 5.43
CA SER A 487 -5.79 12.87 5.90
C SER A 487 -6.96 11.89 5.96
N ASN A 488 -8.15 12.38 6.34
CA ASN A 488 -9.42 11.69 6.15
C ASN A 488 -10.30 12.47 5.16
N PRO A 489 -10.36 12.08 3.90
CA PRO A 489 -11.08 12.85 2.87
C PRO A 489 -12.60 12.89 3.05
N TYR A 490 -13.15 12.10 3.98
CA TYR A 490 -14.58 12.11 4.30
C TYR A 490 -14.94 13.04 5.47
N GLN A 491 -13.94 13.48 6.25
CA GLN A 491 -14.11 14.32 7.44
C GLN A 491 -13.03 15.39 7.49
N ILE A 492 -13.05 16.27 6.51
CA ILE A 492 -12.06 17.34 6.37
C ILE A 492 -12.30 18.42 7.41
N GLN A 493 -11.23 18.87 8.06
CA GLN A 493 -11.16 20.05 8.88
C GLN A 493 -10.25 21.09 8.22
N PHE A 494 -10.41 22.36 8.54
CA PHE A 494 -9.61 23.42 7.92
C PHE A 494 -9.06 24.42 8.94
N TYR A 495 -7.90 24.96 8.61
CA TYR A 495 -7.27 26.10 9.26
C TYR A 495 -7.48 27.32 8.36
N SER A 496 -7.81 28.49 8.93
CA SER A 496 -8.13 29.71 8.17
C SER A 496 -7.02 30.74 8.27
N ASN A 497 -6.58 31.28 7.13
CA ASN A 497 -5.73 32.47 7.06
C ASN A 497 -6.61 33.72 6.83
N THR A 498 -7.33 34.14 7.86
CA THR A 498 -8.35 35.20 7.77
C THR A 498 -7.78 36.56 7.43
N ASP A 499 -6.55 36.85 7.88
CA ASP A 499 -5.90 38.15 7.72
C ASP A 499 -4.98 38.19 6.49
N ALA A 500 -5.02 37.14 5.65
CA ALA A 500 -4.18 36.95 4.44
C ALA A 500 -2.69 37.18 4.78
N GLU A 501 -2.26 36.59 5.90
CA GLU A 501 -0.87 36.68 6.33
C GLU A 501 0.07 36.05 5.30
N SER A 502 1.21 36.67 5.07
CA SER A 502 2.23 36.14 4.17
C SER A 502 3.01 34.98 4.77
N GLU A 503 3.05 34.89 6.09
CA GLU A 503 3.61 33.78 6.87
C GLU A 503 2.45 33.13 7.65
N PHE A 504 1.93 32.04 7.17
CA PHE A 504 0.80 31.35 7.78
C PHE A 504 1.26 30.08 8.50
N SER A 505 0.92 29.99 9.79
CA SER A 505 1.31 28.84 10.61
C SER A 505 0.09 28.18 11.24
N PHE A 506 0.15 26.86 11.41
CA PHE A 506 -0.83 26.08 12.16
C PHE A 506 -0.18 24.87 12.84
N LYS A 507 -0.79 24.40 13.94
CA LYS A 507 -0.31 23.27 14.74
C LYS A 507 -1.19 22.04 14.58
N THR A 508 -0.55 20.86 14.66
CA THR A 508 -1.20 19.56 14.58
C THR A 508 -0.54 18.54 15.49
N SER A 509 -1.28 17.49 15.89
CA SER A 509 -0.71 16.36 16.62
C SER A 509 0.02 15.42 15.65
N LEU A 510 1.20 14.93 16.08
CA LEU A 510 2.07 14.01 15.35
C LEU A 510 1.75 12.54 15.71
N GLY A 511 2.40 11.59 15.03
CA GLY A 511 2.26 10.14 15.21
C GLY A 511 1.51 9.44 14.08
N THR A 512 0.93 10.22 13.15
CA THR A 512 0.29 9.70 11.92
C THR A 512 0.66 10.58 10.74
N LEU A 513 0.74 9.98 9.54
CA LEU A 513 0.99 10.76 8.34
C LEU A 513 -0.17 11.74 8.11
N LYS A 514 0.17 13.01 8.05
CA LYS A 514 -0.75 14.09 7.76
C LYS A 514 -0.57 14.57 6.33
N THR A 515 -1.69 14.78 5.65
CA THR A 515 -1.73 15.33 4.29
C THR A 515 -2.67 16.52 4.27
N TYR A 516 -2.21 17.60 3.68
CA TYR A 516 -2.92 18.87 3.66
C TYR A 516 -3.12 19.36 2.23
N GLN A 517 -4.17 20.14 2.05
CA GLN A 517 -4.48 20.84 0.81
C GLN A 517 -4.57 22.33 1.09
N ALA A 518 -3.63 23.10 0.57
CA ALA A 518 -3.74 24.56 0.55
C ALA A 518 -4.78 25.00 -0.47
N VAL A 519 -5.60 25.99 -0.11
CA VAL A 519 -6.72 26.51 -0.90
C VAL A 519 -6.61 28.03 -0.96
N GLY A 520 -6.50 28.57 -2.16
CA GLY A 520 -6.42 30.02 -2.40
C GLY A 520 -7.76 30.72 -2.24
N SER A 521 -7.71 32.04 -2.20
CA SER A 521 -8.90 32.91 -2.19
C SER A 521 -9.59 32.99 -3.55
N ASP A 522 -8.82 32.81 -4.62
CA ASP A 522 -9.31 32.94 -6.02
C ASP A 522 -9.63 31.56 -6.59
N PHE A 523 -10.79 31.03 -6.23
CA PHE A 523 -11.24 29.72 -6.68
C PHE A 523 -12.36 29.84 -7.73
#